data_355679cea0746610b01b6504182f22f0
#
_entry.id   355679cea0746610b01b6504182f22f0
#
_cell.length_a   1.000
_cell.length_b   1.000
_cell.length_c   1.000
_cell.angle_alpha   90.00
_cell.angle_beta   90.00
_cell.angle_gamma   90.00
#
_symmetry.space_group_name_H-M   'P 1'
#
loop_
_entity.id
_entity.type
_entity.pdbx_description
1 polymer ?
#
loop_
_entity_poly.entity_id
_entity_poly.type
_entity_poly.pdbx_seq_one_letter_code
_entity_poly.pdbx_strand_id
1 'polypeptide(L)'
;DNKVRFYSFEDDRSGTASSYVNVVEYLTEDGEILMLEKSIAELITGSKELAPGYGVVKLLTISQNKYILLAHGKECSSVGCGVVAALQIKNDELISVNAFNGNSYISYEYNFFDDKFESISDEELADWSWLCSYDGKTSILYVRQFDEDGKLTQMYQEYKLK
;
A
#
# COMPACT_ATOMS: atom_id res chain seq x y z
N ASP A 1 2.11 -6.62 16.11
CA ASP A 1 3.45 -7.07 15.76
C ASP A 1 4.26 -5.87 15.26
N ASN A 2 5.24 -5.40 16.01
CA ASN A 2 6.03 -4.20 15.67
C ASN A 2 7.33 -4.57 14.92
N LYS A 3 7.31 -5.63 14.12
CA LYS A 3 8.52 -6.10 13.44
C LYS A 3 8.84 -5.33 12.15
N VAL A 4 7.89 -4.61 11.58
CA VAL A 4 8.10 -3.79 10.37
C VAL A 4 7.57 -2.40 10.62
N ARG A 5 8.36 -1.39 10.25
CA ARG A 5 7.97 0.02 10.25
C ARG A 5 8.39 0.67 8.94
N PHE A 6 7.56 1.54 8.44
CA PHE A 6 7.87 2.39 7.30
C PHE A 6 7.89 3.85 7.72
N TYR A 7 8.84 4.57 7.17
CA TYR A 7 8.96 6.02 7.30
C TYR A 7 8.96 6.59 5.88
N SER A 8 7.96 7.37 5.53
CA SER A 8 7.81 7.99 4.22
C SER A 8 7.96 9.50 4.35
N PHE A 9 8.86 10.06 3.59
CA PHE A 9 9.15 11.49 3.57
C PHE A 9 8.82 12.02 2.19
N GLU A 10 7.86 12.93 2.10
CA GLU A 10 7.50 13.58 0.85
C GLU A 10 8.59 14.57 0.44
N ASP A 11 8.97 14.56 -0.84
CA ASP A 11 9.89 15.54 -1.41
C ASP A 11 9.08 16.67 -2.05
N ASP A 12 9.04 17.82 -1.39
CA ASP A 12 8.30 19.02 -1.82
C ASP A 12 8.75 19.58 -3.17
N ARG A 13 9.85 19.08 -3.76
CA ARG A 13 10.40 19.54 -5.05
C ARG A 13 9.70 18.92 -6.26
N SER A 14 8.81 17.99 -6.07
CA SER A 14 8.20 17.18 -7.15
C SER A 14 7.06 17.89 -7.92
N GLY A 15 6.66 19.10 -7.55
CA GLY A 15 5.63 19.86 -8.25
C GLY A 15 4.23 19.29 -8.04
N THR A 16 3.52 18.92 -9.12
CA THR A 16 2.15 18.37 -9.03
C THR A 16 2.09 16.87 -8.79
N ALA A 17 3.17 16.16 -9.02
CA ALA A 17 3.30 14.74 -8.71
C ALA A 17 3.96 14.56 -7.33
N SER A 18 3.61 13.48 -6.61
CA SER A 18 4.28 13.14 -5.35
C SER A 18 5.59 12.40 -5.61
N SER A 19 6.58 12.70 -4.79
CA SER A 19 7.82 11.92 -4.71
C SER A 19 8.11 11.61 -3.25
N TYR A 20 8.47 10.38 -2.95
CA TYR A 20 8.72 9.94 -1.57
C TYR A 20 10.04 9.23 -1.45
N VAL A 21 10.75 9.52 -0.37
CA VAL A 21 11.84 8.70 0.14
C VAL A 21 11.25 7.79 1.21
N ASN A 22 11.40 6.49 1.04
CA ASN A 22 10.89 5.50 1.99
C ASN A 22 12.05 4.79 2.65
N VAL A 23 11.99 4.72 3.98
CA VAL A 23 12.88 3.91 4.80
C VAL A 23 12.04 2.83 5.45
N VAL A 24 12.43 1.59 5.28
CA VAL A 24 11.83 0.45 5.98
C VAL A 24 12.78 -0.05 7.04
N GLU A 25 12.25 -0.18 8.26
CA GLU A 25 12.90 -0.83 9.39
C GLU A 25 12.19 -2.15 9.66
N TYR A 26 12.91 -3.25 9.78
CA TYR A 26 12.32 -4.53 10.15
C TYR A 26 13.25 -5.40 10.99
N LEU A 27 12.63 -6.26 11.79
CA LEU A 27 13.30 -7.24 12.64
C LEU A 27 13.45 -8.55 11.86
N THR A 28 14.69 -9.00 11.67
CA THR A 28 15.02 -10.28 11.04
C THR A 28 14.55 -11.47 11.88
N GLU A 29 14.62 -12.68 11.33
CA GLU A 29 14.32 -13.92 12.06
C GLU A 29 15.34 -14.15 13.19
N ASP A 30 16.60 -13.73 12.99
CA ASP A 30 17.68 -13.82 13.98
C ASP A 30 17.63 -12.71 15.06
N GLY A 31 16.70 -11.76 14.95
CA GLY A 31 16.48 -10.70 15.93
C GLY A 31 17.33 -9.44 15.69
N GLU A 32 17.95 -9.30 14.54
CA GLU A 32 18.63 -8.07 14.13
C GLU A 32 17.64 -7.04 13.56
N ILE A 33 17.91 -5.76 13.77
CA ILE A 33 17.14 -4.67 13.15
C ILE A 33 17.89 -4.22 11.90
N LEU A 34 17.22 -4.32 10.74
CA LEU A 34 17.71 -3.80 9.47
C LEU A 34 16.94 -2.54 9.08
N MET A 35 17.66 -1.56 8.54
CA MET A 35 17.08 -0.35 7.96
C MET A 35 17.54 -0.22 6.51
N LEU A 36 16.57 -0.11 5.60
CA LEU A 36 16.82 -0.02 4.16
C LEU A 36 16.07 1.17 3.58
N GLU A 37 16.76 1.98 2.79
CA GLU A 37 16.12 2.94 1.89
C GLU A 37 15.72 2.20 0.62
N LYS A 38 14.41 2.09 0.36
CA LYS A 38 13.86 1.44 -0.83
C LYS A 38 12.61 2.18 -1.30
N SER A 39 12.47 2.37 -2.60
CA SER A 39 11.18 2.77 -3.15
C SER A 39 10.17 1.64 -2.99
N ILE A 40 8.89 2.00 -2.89
CA ILE A 40 7.82 1.00 -2.82
C ILE A 40 7.79 0.14 -4.09
N ALA A 41 8.04 0.74 -5.25
CA ALA A 41 8.16 0.02 -6.51
C ALA A 41 9.28 -1.04 -6.47
N GLU A 42 10.46 -0.67 -5.99
CA GLU A 42 11.59 -1.60 -5.83
C GLU A 42 11.25 -2.75 -4.88
N LEU A 43 10.56 -2.45 -3.78
CA LEU A 43 10.16 -3.46 -2.79
C LEU A 43 9.18 -4.48 -3.38
N ILE A 44 8.22 -4.06 -4.20
CA ILE A 44 7.14 -4.92 -4.70
C ILE A 44 7.46 -5.60 -6.03
N THR A 45 8.32 -5.02 -6.88
CA THR A 45 8.63 -5.53 -8.22
C THR A 45 10.10 -5.91 -8.42
N GLY A 46 10.98 -5.49 -7.50
CA GLY A 46 12.43 -5.61 -7.67
C GLY A 46 13.05 -4.62 -8.66
N SER A 47 12.25 -3.72 -9.26
CA SER A 47 12.71 -2.73 -10.23
C SER A 47 12.65 -1.31 -9.66
N LYS A 48 13.67 -0.49 -9.98
CA LYS A 48 13.71 0.94 -9.64
C LYS A 48 12.93 1.82 -10.61
N GLU A 49 12.44 1.28 -11.72
CA GLU A 49 11.95 2.06 -12.87
C GLU A 49 10.47 2.44 -12.80
N LEU A 50 9.75 2.12 -11.74
CA LEU A 50 8.34 2.48 -11.63
C LEU A 50 8.16 3.85 -10.93
N ALA A 51 7.78 4.86 -11.68
CA ALA A 51 7.11 6.06 -11.20
C ALA A 51 5.58 5.76 -11.12
N PRO A 52 4.80 6.37 -10.25
CA PRO A 52 5.06 7.51 -9.39
C PRO A 52 5.72 7.16 -8.06
N GLY A 53 6.19 8.20 -7.35
CA GLY A 53 6.66 8.04 -5.98
C GLY A 53 5.50 7.73 -5.04
N TYR A 54 5.56 6.59 -4.34
CA TYR A 54 4.56 6.20 -3.35
C TYR A 54 5.08 6.41 -1.94
N GLY A 55 4.25 7.02 -1.08
CA GLY A 55 4.42 7.02 0.37
C GLY A 55 3.57 5.93 1.02
N VAL A 56 4.07 5.31 2.07
CA VAL A 56 3.30 4.31 2.83
C VAL A 56 2.29 5.00 3.71
N VAL A 57 1.03 4.62 3.59
CA VAL A 57 -0.08 5.20 4.34
C VAL A 57 -0.64 4.24 5.39
N LYS A 58 -0.52 2.92 5.15
CA LYS A 58 -0.98 1.91 6.11
C LYS A 58 -0.19 0.61 5.98
N LEU A 59 0.07 -0.01 7.12
CA LEU A 59 0.62 -1.35 7.21
C LEU A 59 -0.27 -2.20 8.12
N LEU A 60 -0.81 -3.29 7.58
CA LEU A 60 -1.66 -4.23 8.30
C LEU A 60 -0.86 -5.50 8.58
N THR A 61 -0.80 -5.92 9.84
CA THR A 61 -0.24 -7.23 10.20
C THR A 61 -1.30 -8.30 9.98
N ILE A 62 -1.03 -9.27 9.12
CA ILE A 62 -1.95 -10.35 8.79
C ILE A 62 -1.69 -11.58 9.66
N SER A 63 -0.42 -11.90 9.81
CA SER A 63 0.05 -12.98 10.68
C SER A 63 1.51 -12.73 11.06
N GLN A 64 2.14 -13.66 11.75
CA GLN A 64 3.55 -13.57 12.04
C GLN A 64 4.35 -13.43 10.73
N ASN A 65 5.14 -12.37 10.61
CA ASN A 65 5.98 -12.05 9.45
C ASN A 65 5.25 -11.79 8.12
N LYS A 66 3.90 -11.64 8.11
CA LYS A 66 3.14 -11.31 6.90
C LYS A 66 2.36 -10.00 7.07
N TYR A 67 2.42 -9.17 6.07
CA TYR A 67 1.89 -7.80 6.10
C TYR A 67 1.17 -7.46 4.80
N ILE A 68 0.18 -6.58 4.89
CA ILE A 68 -0.36 -5.87 3.75
C ILE A 68 0.08 -4.41 3.86
N LEU A 69 0.78 -3.96 2.85
CA LEU A 69 1.20 -2.60 2.65
C LEU A 69 0.20 -1.87 1.79
N LEU A 70 -0.26 -0.72 2.22
CA LEU A 70 -0.99 0.24 1.43
C LEU A 70 -0.10 1.47 1.23
N ALA A 71 0.21 1.77 -0.02
CA ALA A 71 1.00 2.93 -0.39
C ALA A 71 0.26 3.75 -1.44
N HIS A 72 0.44 5.06 -1.34
CA HIS A 72 -0.29 6.03 -2.14
C HIS A 72 0.67 7.11 -2.65
N GLY A 73 0.34 7.65 -3.81
CA GLY A 73 1.02 8.77 -4.43
C GLY A 73 0.04 9.60 -5.25
N LYS A 74 0.55 10.67 -5.80
CA LYS A 74 -0.18 11.58 -6.67
C LYS A 74 0.57 11.67 -7.98
N GLU A 75 -0.09 11.30 -9.06
CA GLU A 75 0.49 11.35 -10.40
C GLU A 75 0.42 12.78 -10.97
N CYS A 76 -0.71 13.46 -10.74
CA CYS A 76 -0.90 14.86 -11.12
C CYS A 76 -1.94 15.53 -10.20
N SER A 77 -2.33 16.77 -10.50
CA SER A 77 -3.30 17.52 -9.66
C SER A 77 -4.68 16.86 -9.52
N SER A 78 -5.05 15.98 -10.44
CA SER A 78 -6.38 15.36 -10.48
C SER A 78 -6.37 13.84 -10.25
N VAL A 79 -5.20 13.17 -10.34
CA VAL A 79 -5.10 11.71 -10.31
C VAL A 79 -4.28 11.26 -9.12
N GLY A 80 -4.92 10.51 -8.23
CA GLY A 80 -4.29 9.72 -7.19
C GLY A 80 -4.02 8.31 -7.69
N CYS A 81 -2.94 7.71 -7.22
CA CYS A 81 -2.57 6.35 -7.56
C CYS A 81 -1.98 5.64 -6.35
N GLY A 82 -1.98 4.33 -6.38
CA GLY A 82 -1.37 3.59 -5.29
C GLY A 82 -1.32 2.10 -5.52
N VAL A 83 -0.85 1.42 -4.50
CA VAL A 83 -0.71 -0.03 -4.50
C VAL A 83 -1.13 -0.63 -3.16
N VAL A 84 -1.72 -1.81 -3.23
CA VAL A 84 -1.92 -2.72 -2.11
C VAL A 84 -1.00 -3.92 -2.36
N ALA A 85 -0.02 -4.15 -1.51
CA ALA A 85 0.99 -5.18 -1.69
C ALA A 85 1.06 -6.13 -0.50
N ALA A 86 1.34 -7.40 -0.75
CA ALA A 86 1.58 -8.38 0.29
C ALA A 86 3.09 -8.56 0.49
N LEU A 87 3.53 -8.43 1.74
CA LEU A 87 4.92 -8.54 2.14
C LEU A 87 5.11 -9.65 3.17
N GLN A 88 6.30 -10.24 3.17
CA GLN A 88 6.71 -11.23 4.17
C GLN A 88 8.18 -11.05 4.53
N ILE A 89 8.51 -11.22 5.82
CA ILE A 89 9.89 -11.45 6.24
C ILE A 89 10.18 -12.94 6.07
N LYS A 90 11.18 -13.27 5.26
CA LYS A 90 11.61 -14.63 4.98
C LYS A 90 13.11 -14.67 4.73
N ASN A 91 13.82 -15.57 5.40
CA ASN A 91 15.29 -15.68 5.33
C ASN A 91 15.97 -14.32 5.56
N ASP A 92 15.51 -13.58 6.59
CA ASP A 92 16.01 -12.25 6.96
C ASP A 92 15.81 -11.14 5.92
N GLU A 93 15.02 -11.39 4.90
CA GLU A 93 14.67 -10.40 3.88
C GLU A 93 13.18 -10.05 3.91
N LEU A 94 12.87 -8.76 3.73
CA LEU A 94 11.51 -8.31 3.49
C LEU A 94 11.23 -8.37 1.98
N ILE A 95 10.37 -9.29 1.58
CA ILE A 95 10.05 -9.58 0.17
C ILE A 95 8.57 -9.45 -0.11
N SER A 96 8.20 -9.17 -1.36
CA SER A 96 6.82 -9.28 -1.82
C SER A 96 6.43 -10.73 -2.08
N VAL A 97 5.18 -11.07 -1.77
CA VAL A 97 4.64 -12.45 -1.91
C VAL A 97 3.29 -12.45 -2.59
N ASN A 98 2.99 -13.53 -3.33
CA ASN A 98 1.72 -13.66 -4.04
C ASN A 98 0.56 -13.84 -3.05
N ALA A 99 -0.42 -12.93 -3.11
CA ALA A 99 -1.61 -12.95 -2.27
C ALA A 99 -2.89 -12.59 -3.03
N PHE A 100 -2.78 -11.97 -4.21
CA PHE A 100 -3.88 -11.41 -4.98
C PHE A 100 -4.07 -12.19 -6.28
N ASN A 101 -4.71 -13.38 -6.20
CA ASN A 101 -4.95 -14.24 -7.36
C ASN A 101 -3.68 -14.53 -8.20
N GLY A 102 -2.56 -14.75 -7.53
CA GLY A 102 -1.27 -15.02 -8.17
C GLY A 102 -0.35 -13.80 -8.32
N ASN A 103 -0.84 -12.60 -8.01
CA ASN A 103 -0.03 -11.38 -7.99
C ASN A 103 0.43 -11.04 -6.56
N SER A 104 1.54 -10.32 -6.45
CA SER A 104 2.05 -9.83 -5.17
C SER A 104 1.52 -8.44 -4.79
N TYR A 105 0.90 -7.74 -5.73
CA TYR A 105 0.31 -6.43 -5.52
C TYR A 105 -0.88 -6.19 -6.46
N ILE A 106 -1.67 -5.16 -6.12
CA ILE A 106 -2.73 -4.56 -6.93
C ILE A 106 -2.39 -3.08 -7.04
N SER A 107 -2.41 -2.51 -8.24
CA SER A 107 -2.36 -1.07 -8.47
C SER A 107 -3.77 -0.51 -8.66
N TYR A 108 -3.95 0.75 -8.30
CA TYR A 108 -5.18 1.49 -8.52
C TYR A 108 -4.88 2.95 -8.86
N GLU A 109 -5.80 3.55 -9.62
CA GLU A 109 -5.83 4.98 -9.93
C GLU A 109 -7.22 5.51 -9.65
N TYR A 110 -7.34 6.75 -9.22
CA TYR A 110 -8.62 7.38 -8.96
C TYR A 110 -8.57 8.90 -9.18
N ASN A 111 -9.74 9.46 -9.46
CA ASN A 111 -9.90 10.90 -9.67
C ASN A 111 -10.22 11.59 -8.34
N PHE A 112 -9.40 12.56 -7.92
CA PHE A 112 -9.64 13.34 -6.71
C PHE A 112 -10.92 14.19 -6.75
N PHE A 113 -11.45 14.49 -7.93
CA PHE A 113 -12.65 15.29 -8.11
C PHE A 113 -13.92 14.42 -8.26
N ASP A 114 -13.89 13.15 -7.88
CA ASP A 114 -15.10 12.34 -7.80
C ASP A 114 -15.92 12.79 -6.58
N ASP A 115 -17.16 13.24 -6.83
CA ASP A 115 -18.11 13.72 -5.81
C ASP A 115 -18.37 12.67 -4.70
N LYS A 116 -18.11 11.41 -4.98
CA LYS A 116 -18.26 10.33 -3.99
C LYS A 116 -17.22 10.37 -2.88
N PHE A 117 -16.08 11.04 -3.09
CA PHE A 117 -15.11 11.28 -2.01
C PHE A 117 -15.71 12.17 -0.91
N GLU A 118 -16.62 13.08 -1.23
CA GLU A 118 -17.32 13.92 -0.24
C GLU A 118 -18.17 13.09 0.74
N SER A 119 -18.55 11.86 0.36
CA SER A 119 -19.32 10.95 1.20
C SER A 119 -18.47 10.10 2.15
N ILE A 120 -17.14 10.14 2.03
CA ILE A 120 -16.21 9.43 2.90
C ILE A 120 -15.95 10.29 4.13
N SER A 121 -16.08 9.71 5.30
CA SER A 121 -15.81 10.43 6.55
C SER A 121 -14.33 10.76 6.72
N ASP A 122 -14.02 11.81 7.46
CA ASP A 122 -12.62 12.17 7.76
C ASP A 122 -11.85 11.04 8.45
N GLU A 123 -12.53 10.23 9.27
CA GLU A 123 -11.95 9.07 9.94
C GLU A 123 -11.56 7.97 8.92
N GLU A 124 -12.45 7.65 7.98
CA GLU A 124 -12.18 6.69 6.91
C GLU A 124 -11.07 7.16 5.97
N LEU A 125 -11.03 8.48 5.66
CA LEU A 125 -9.94 9.06 4.88
C LEU A 125 -8.61 8.95 5.60
N ALA A 126 -8.58 9.29 6.90
CA ALA A 126 -7.36 9.28 7.69
C ALA A 126 -6.78 7.88 7.90
N ASP A 127 -7.64 6.86 8.04
CA ASP A 127 -7.22 5.48 8.28
C ASP A 127 -7.22 4.61 7.03
N TRP A 128 -7.61 5.16 5.88
CA TRP A 128 -7.68 4.48 4.57
C TRP A 128 -8.64 3.28 4.53
N SER A 129 -9.58 3.19 5.46
CA SER A 129 -10.56 2.09 5.49
C SER A 129 -11.55 2.16 4.32
N TRP A 130 -11.75 3.34 3.76
CA TRP A 130 -12.56 3.56 2.56
C TRP A 130 -12.06 2.78 1.33
N LEU A 131 -10.75 2.51 1.28
CA LEU A 131 -10.12 1.79 0.17
C LEU A 131 -9.88 0.31 0.50
N CYS A 132 -9.35 0.04 1.69
CA CYS A 132 -8.85 -1.29 2.02
C CYS A 132 -9.13 -1.63 3.50
N SER A 133 -9.78 -2.76 3.73
CA SER A 133 -10.04 -3.27 5.07
C SER A 133 -9.76 -4.76 5.18
N TYR A 134 -9.32 -5.21 6.35
CA TYR A 134 -8.99 -6.61 6.61
C TYR A 134 -9.82 -7.17 7.76
N ASP A 135 -10.53 -8.28 7.51
CA ASP A 135 -11.21 -9.04 8.54
C ASP A 135 -10.32 -10.20 9.01
N GLY A 136 -9.72 -10.02 10.18
CA GLY A 136 -8.84 -11.03 10.77
C GLY A 136 -9.55 -12.34 11.18
N LYS A 137 -10.89 -12.36 11.31
CA LYS A 137 -11.64 -13.57 11.65
C LYS A 137 -11.79 -14.49 10.44
N THR A 138 -12.04 -13.94 9.30
CA THR A 138 -12.23 -14.67 8.04
C THR A 138 -10.95 -14.73 7.19
N SER A 139 -9.92 -13.98 7.56
CA SER A 139 -8.69 -13.77 6.77
C SER A 139 -8.97 -13.24 5.36
N ILE A 140 -9.97 -12.37 5.24
CA ILE A 140 -10.35 -11.75 3.97
C ILE A 140 -9.91 -10.28 3.99
N LEU A 141 -9.21 -9.89 2.94
CA LEU A 141 -8.92 -8.50 2.60
C LEU A 141 -9.94 -8.02 1.58
N TYR A 142 -10.59 -6.91 1.87
CA TYR A 142 -11.51 -6.21 0.99
C TYR A 142 -10.79 -5.01 0.38
N VAL A 143 -10.74 -4.95 -0.95
CA VAL A 143 -10.17 -3.81 -1.68
C VAL A 143 -11.26 -3.21 -2.56
N ARG A 144 -11.51 -1.92 -2.38
CA ARG A 144 -12.55 -1.20 -3.13
C ARG A 144 -12.19 -1.11 -4.60
N GLN A 145 -13.21 -1.26 -5.45
CA GLN A 145 -13.05 -1.16 -6.88
C GLN A 145 -13.34 0.25 -7.38
N PHE A 146 -12.65 0.63 -8.44
CA PHE A 146 -12.92 1.84 -9.22
C PHE A 146 -13.49 1.42 -10.57
N ASP A 147 -14.28 2.28 -11.18
CA ASP A 147 -14.74 2.10 -12.55
C ASP A 147 -13.64 2.52 -13.57
N GLU A 148 -13.98 2.42 -14.87
CA GLU A 148 -13.05 2.73 -15.96
C GLU A 148 -12.65 4.23 -16.00
N ASP A 149 -13.45 5.10 -15.37
CA ASP A 149 -13.17 6.53 -15.26
C ASP A 149 -12.41 6.89 -13.95
N GLY A 150 -12.00 5.89 -13.18
CA GLY A 150 -11.34 6.06 -11.88
C GLY A 150 -12.26 6.54 -10.76
N LYS A 151 -13.60 6.35 -10.92
CA LYS A 151 -14.57 6.75 -9.90
C LYS A 151 -14.83 5.62 -8.90
N LEU A 152 -15.08 6.00 -7.66
CA LEU A 152 -15.43 5.07 -6.59
C LEU A 152 -16.70 4.27 -6.91
N THR A 153 -16.63 2.96 -6.76
CA THR A 153 -17.80 2.09 -6.78
C THR A 153 -18.24 1.73 -5.36
N GLN A 154 -19.36 1.05 -5.21
CA GLN A 154 -19.78 0.43 -3.95
C GLN A 154 -19.33 -1.03 -3.84
N MET A 155 -18.54 -1.52 -4.81
CA MET A 155 -18.08 -2.89 -4.86
C MET A 155 -16.69 -3.04 -4.26
N TYR A 156 -16.48 -4.19 -3.62
CA TYR A 156 -15.19 -4.62 -3.09
C TYR A 156 -14.78 -5.93 -3.73
N GLN A 157 -13.51 -6.04 -4.07
CA GLN A 157 -12.90 -7.31 -4.41
C GLN A 157 -12.41 -7.97 -3.13
N GLU A 158 -12.75 -9.24 -2.95
CA GLU A 158 -12.32 -10.05 -1.82
C GLU A 158 -11.07 -10.87 -2.17
N TYR A 159 -10.09 -10.85 -1.27
CA TYR A 159 -8.87 -11.65 -1.37
C TYR A 159 -8.71 -12.46 -0.09
N LYS A 160 -8.76 -13.78 -0.21
CA LYS A 160 -8.52 -14.68 0.93
C LYS A 160 -7.03 -14.83 1.13
N LEU A 161 -6.53 -14.26 2.22
CA LEU A 161 -5.12 -14.32 2.60
C LEU A 161 -4.84 -15.62 3.35
N LYS A 162 -3.75 -16.31 2.98
CA LYS A 162 -3.35 -17.59 3.60
C LYS A 162 -2.15 -17.41 4.51
#